data_29b6840e8ecd707b19bd5bb796348b11
#
_entry.id   29b6840e8ecd707b19bd5bb796348b11
#
_cell.length_a   1.000
_cell.length_b   1.000
_cell.length_c   1.000
_cell.angle_alpha   90.00
_cell.angle_beta   90.00
_cell.angle_gamma   90.00
#
_symmetry.space_group_name_H-M   'P 1'
#
loop_
_entity.id
_entity.type
_entity.pdbx_description
1 polymer ?
#
loop_
_entity_poly.entity_id
_entity_poly.type
_entity_poly.pdbx_seq_one_letter_code
_entity_poly.pdbx_strand_id
1 'polypeptide(L)'
;MATIHRYPFFSHATSSATRALFQGRRGKLVNRGAGASFWFRPLDTSLSEVPVDDMEFGNIFRVTTSDRQEVSVQTALTVRIAAPELTARRMDFEIDQRTGEWTGQPLQNLQNRLAESAKQFAAEVVSRESLGTVLDDGLRLV
;
A
#
# COMPACT_ATOMS: atom_id res chain seq x y z
N MET A 1 -10.21 5.25 -7.24
CA MET A 1 -10.12 4.70 -8.60
C MET A 1 -10.10 5.82 -9.60
N ALA A 2 -9.25 5.69 -10.61
CA ALA A 2 -9.26 6.60 -11.74
C ALA A 2 -10.49 6.36 -12.60
N THR A 3 -11.11 7.44 -13.06
CA THR A 3 -12.19 7.37 -14.05
C THR A 3 -11.62 7.56 -15.45
N ILE A 4 -11.90 6.62 -16.35
CA ILE A 4 -11.36 6.66 -17.71
C ILE A 4 -12.52 6.73 -18.71
N HIS A 5 -12.56 7.82 -19.47
CA HIS A 5 -13.49 8.00 -20.60
C HIS A 5 -12.77 7.68 -21.91
N ARG A 6 -13.32 6.75 -22.68
CA ARG A 6 -12.73 6.28 -23.94
C ARG A 6 -13.36 6.98 -25.13
N TYR A 7 -12.49 7.39 -26.06
CA TYR A 7 -12.84 7.92 -27.36
C TYR A 7 -12.07 7.15 -28.46
N PRO A 8 -12.45 7.23 -29.73
CA PRO A 8 -11.89 6.37 -30.78
C PRO A 8 -10.35 6.35 -30.89
N PHE A 9 -9.67 7.47 -30.60
CA PHE A 9 -8.21 7.59 -30.75
C PHE A 9 -7.50 8.04 -29.47
N PHE A 10 -8.25 8.59 -28.51
CA PHE A 10 -7.73 9.12 -27.25
C PHE A 10 -8.60 8.65 -26.09
N SER A 11 -8.04 8.69 -24.91
CA SER A 11 -8.79 8.48 -23.67
C SER A 11 -8.49 9.62 -22.70
N HIS A 12 -9.44 9.91 -21.85
CA HIS A 12 -9.32 10.91 -20.80
C HIS A 12 -9.32 10.25 -19.44
N ALA A 13 -8.28 10.50 -18.65
CA ALA A 13 -8.16 9.98 -17.28
C ALA A 13 -8.36 11.10 -16.27
N THR A 14 -9.10 10.81 -15.22
CA THR A 14 -9.29 11.68 -14.05
C THR A 14 -9.07 10.87 -12.78
N SER A 15 -8.25 11.38 -11.86
CA SER A 15 -8.04 10.76 -10.54
C SER A 15 -8.66 11.58 -9.42
N SER A 16 -8.85 10.96 -8.26
CA SER A 16 -9.25 11.66 -7.04
C SER A 16 -8.08 12.46 -6.44
N ALA A 17 -8.39 13.41 -5.57
CA ALA A 17 -7.39 14.23 -4.88
C ALA A 17 -6.46 13.41 -3.96
N THR A 18 -6.88 12.21 -3.55
CA THR A 18 -6.12 11.29 -2.68
C THR A 18 -5.28 10.28 -3.43
N ARG A 19 -5.25 10.38 -4.78
CA ARG A 19 -4.54 9.43 -5.64
C ARG A 19 -3.70 10.12 -6.68
N ALA A 20 -2.40 9.86 -6.68
CA ALA A 20 -1.48 10.37 -7.67
C ALA A 20 -1.48 9.48 -8.91
N LEU A 21 -1.67 10.09 -10.08
CA LEU A 21 -1.60 9.43 -11.38
C LEU A 21 -0.23 9.63 -12.02
N PHE A 22 0.32 8.53 -12.54
CA PHE A 22 1.56 8.49 -13.28
C PHE A 22 1.31 7.97 -14.68
N GLN A 23 1.90 8.61 -15.64
CA GLN A 23 1.85 8.23 -17.05
C GLN A 23 3.20 7.68 -17.48
N GLY A 24 3.23 6.40 -17.84
CA GLY A 24 4.39 5.77 -18.49
C GLY A 24 4.33 5.92 -19.99
N ARG A 25 5.39 6.44 -20.59
CA ARG A 25 5.52 6.56 -22.05
C ARG A 25 6.97 6.36 -22.45
N ARG A 26 7.23 5.42 -23.36
CA ARG A 26 8.58 5.12 -23.89
C ARG A 26 9.63 4.94 -22.80
N GLY A 27 9.30 4.20 -21.74
CA GLY A 27 10.20 3.94 -20.61
C GLY A 27 10.39 5.09 -19.61
N LYS A 28 9.69 6.22 -19.81
CA LYS A 28 9.70 7.35 -18.86
C LYS A 28 8.40 7.41 -18.10
N LEU A 29 8.49 7.55 -16.77
CA LEU A 29 7.36 7.78 -15.89
C LEU A 29 7.20 9.28 -15.64
N VAL A 30 6.05 9.83 -15.99
CA VAL A 30 5.70 11.24 -15.79
C VAL A 30 4.67 11.34 -14.69
N ASN A 31 4.98 12.11 -13.65
CA ASN A 31 4.06 12.40 -12.56
C ASN A 31 3.02 13.43 -13.03
N ARG A 32 1.75 13.05 -13.02
CA ARG A 32 0.62 13.93 -13.33
C ARG A 32 0.01 14.56 -12.09
N GLY A 33 0.34 14.04 -10.92
CA GLY A 33 -0.12 14.54 -9.63
C GLY A 33 -1.40 13.89 -9.12
N ALA A 34 -1.79 14.31 -7.92
CA ALA A 34 -3.07 13.94 -7.32
C ALA A 34 -4.20 14.81 -7.88
N GLY A 35 -5.38 14.23 -8.06
CA GLY A 35 -6.51 14.93 -8.69
C GLY A 35 -6.28 15.30 -10.15
N ALA A 36 -5.37 14.60 -10.84
CA ALA A 36 -5.01 14.90 -12.22
C ALA A 36 -6.13 14.57 -13.21
N SER A 37 -6.20 15.37 -14.25
CA SER A 37 -7.13 15.20 -15.38
C SER A 37 -6.40 15.49 -16.68
N PHE A 38 -6.26 14.47 -17.54
CA PHE A 38 -5.49 14.62 -18.78
C PHE A 38 -5.90 13.63 -19.87
N TRP A 39 -5.55 13.97 -21.11
CA TRP A 39 -5.73 13.13 -22.28
C TRP A 39 -4.50 12.28 -22.55
N PHE A 40 -4.69 11.04 -22.98
CA PHE A 40 -3.61 10.14 -23.34
C PHE A 40 -3.97 9.23 -24.53
N ARG A 41 -2.96 8.63 -25.14
CA ARG A 41 -3.12 7.62 -26.18
C ARG A 41 -2.98 6.23 -25.57
N PRO A 42 -4.01 5.37 -25.62
CA PRO A 42 -3.95 4.04 -25.00
C PRO A 42 -2.85 3.13 -25.55
N LEU A 43 -2.51 3.28 -26.83
CA LEU A 43 -1.59 2.36 -27.50
C LEU A 43 -0.11 2.49 -27.08
N ASP A 44 0.32 3.66 -26.60
CA ASP A 44 1.72 3.94 -26.24
C ASP A 44 1.91 4.43 -24.82
N THR A 45 0.90 4.26 -23.99
CA THR A 45 0.85 4.80 -22.62
C THR A 45 0.44 3.71 -21.63
N SER A 46 1.16 3.60 -20.52
CA SER A 46 0.70 2.91 -19.31
C SER A 46 0.28 3.92 -18.25
N LEU A 47 -0.63 3.53 -17.38
CA LEU A 47 -1.10 4.36 -16.28
C LEU A 47 -0.90 3.63 -14.97
N SER A 48 -0.40 4.35 -13.95
CA SER A 48 -0.30 3.84 -12.59
C SER A 48 -0.96 4.81 -11.63
N GLU A 49 -1.69 4.29 -10.65
CA GLU A 49 -2.40 5.08 -9.66
C GLU A 49 -1.93 4.72 -8.25
N VAL A 50 -1.27 5.64 -7.57
CA VAL A 50 -0.71 5.45 -6.23
C VAL A 50 -1.50 6.26 -5.21
N PRO A 51 -2.02 5.64 -4.11
CA PRO A 51 -2.68 6.35 -3.05
C PRO A 51 -1.68 7.24 -2.30
N VAL A 52 -2.10 8.44 -1.92
CA VAL A 52 -1.30 9.40 -1.15
C VAL A 52 -1.94 9.78 0.19
N ASP A 53 -3.11 9.23 0.47
CA ASP A 53 -3.82 9.31 1.74
C ASP A 53 -3.24 8.35 2.79
N ASP A 54 -3.69 8.50 4.02
CA ASP A 54 -3.37 7.59 5.11
C ASP A 54 -4.17 6.29 4.96
N MET A 55 -3.47 5.16 5.07
CA MET A 55 -4.05 3.83 4.97
C MET A 55 -3.86 3.10 6.29
N GLU A 56 -4.89 2.41 6.77
CA GLU A 56 -4.84 1.61 7.99
C GLU A 56 -4.84 0.12 7.64
N PHE A 57 -3.87 -0.60 8.21
CA PHE A 57 -3.76 -2.06 8.09
C PHE A 57 -3.81 -2.71 9.47
N GLY A 58 -4.84 -3.49 9.70
CA GLY A 58 -4.96 -4.32 10.91
C GLY A 58 -4.40 -5.73 10.66
N ASN A 59 -3.61 -6.24 11.59
CA ASN A 59 -3.09 -7.60 11.54
C ASN A 59 -3.17 -8.26 12.92
N ILE A 60 -3.42 -9.57 12.91
CA ILE A 60 -3.36 -10.43 14.09
C ILE A 60 -2.40 -11.57 13.79
N PHE A 61 -1.43 -11.78 14.65
CA PHE A 61 -0.49 -12.89 14.54
C PHE A 61 -0.15 -13.47 15.91
N ARG A 62 0.36 -14.69 15.92
CA ARG A 62 0.76 -15.38 17.14
C ARG A 62 2.28 -15.39 17.26
N VAL A 63 2.75 -15.15 18.46
CA VAL A 63 4.17 -15.18 18.81
C VAL A 63 4.36 -15.96 20.12
N THR A 64 5.54 -16.52 20.31
CA THR A 64 5.87 -17.34 21.47
C THR A 64 6.82 -16.57 22.39
N THR A 65 6.49 -16.54 23.68
CA THR A 65 7.30 -15.92 24.73
C THR A 65 8.51 -16.78 25.11
N SER A 66 9.41 -16.25 25.95
CA SER A 66 10.60 -16.98 26.44
C SER A 66 10.26 -18.24 27.25
N ASP A 67 9.12 -18.23 27.94
CA ASP A 67 8.58 -19.37 28.69
C ASP A 67 7.66 -20.29 27.87
N ARG A 68 7.77 -20.20 26.51
CA ARG A 68 7.07 -21.03 25.52
C ARG A 68 5.54 -20.93 25.57
N GLN A 69 5.03 -19.78 26.00
CA GLN A 69 3.60 -19.50 25.94
C GLN A 69 3.27 -18.80 24.63
N GLU A 70 2.14 -19.15 24.02
CA GLU A 70 1.66 -18.52 22.79
C GLU A 70 0.78 -17.32 23.12
N VAL A 71 1.10 -16.16 22.60
CA VAL A 71 0.32 -14.93 22.73
C VAL A 71 -0.14 -14.43 21.37
N SER A 72 -1.35 -13.90 21.29
CA SER A 72 -1.87 -13.24 20.10
C SER A 72 -1.59 -11.75 20.20
N VAL A 73 -0.91 -11.22 19.17
CA VAL A 73 -0.61 -9.80 19.06
C VAL A 73 -1.49 -9.21 17.97
N GLN A 74 -2.24 -8.18 18.33
CA GLN A 74 -3.00 -7.39 17.36
C GLN A 74 -2.29 -6.08 17.12
N THR A 75 -2.07 -5.74 15.86
CA THR A 75 -1.45 -4.48 15.46
C THR A 75 -2.35 -3.71 14.51
N ALA A 76 -2.39 -2.40 14.66
CA ALA A 76 -2.98 -1.46 13.71
C ALA A 76 -1.85 -0.54 13.22
N LEU A 77 -1.62 -0.53 11.92
CA LEU A 77 -0.56 0.26 11.28
C LEU A 77 -1.21 1.31 10.39
N THR A 78 -0.98 2.59 10.70
CA THR A 78 -1.33 3.69 9.80
C THR A 78 -0.10 4.07 8.99
N VAL A 79 -0.20 3.99 7.68
CA VAL A 79 0.91 4.26 6.77
C VAL A 79 0.51 5.25 5.69
N ARG A 80 1.49 6.04 5.23
CA ARG A 80 1.34 6.95 4.10
C ARG A 80 2.49 6.74 3.13
N ILE A 81 2.20 6.78 1.83
CA ILE A 81 3.22 6.75 0.80
C ILE A 81 3.80 8.15 0.63
N ALA A 82 4.99 8.37 1.21
CA ALA A 82 5.65 9.68 1.20
C ALA A 82 6.26 10.03 -0.18
N ALA A 83 6.68 9.02 -0.95
CA ALA A 83 7.29 9.20 -2.27
C ALA A 83 6.55 8.36 -3.32
N PRO A 84 5.38 8.81 -3.80
CA PRO A 84 4.53 8.02 -4.71
C PRO A 84 5.22 7.70 -6.05
N GLU A 85 6.08 8.58 -6.57
CA GLU A 85 6.84 8.31 -7.80
C GLU A 85 7.83 7.15 -7.62
N LEU A 86 8.54 7.11 -6.50
CA LEU A 86 9.46 6.02 -6.19
C LEU A 86 8.70 4.70 -5.98
N THR A 87 7.54 4.77 -5.35
CA THR A 87 6.66 3.62 -5.11
C THR A 87 6.11 3.08 -6.43
N ALA A 88 5.66 3.94 -7.34
CA ALA A 88 5.19 3.55 -8.68
C ALA A 88 6.28 2.85 -9.52
N ARG A 89 7.57 3.13 -9.26
CA ARG A 89 8.69 2.46 -9.93
C ARG A 89 9.09 1.12 -9.29
N ARG A 90 8.78 0.91 -8.01
CA ARG A 90 9.20 -0.28 -7.23
C ARG A 90 8.09 -1.29 -7.02
N MET A 91 6.84 -0.86 -7.12
CA MET A 91 5.66 -1.69 -6.93
C MET A 91 4.73 -1.49 -8.12
N ASP A 92 4.04 -2.56 -8.48
CA ASP A 92 3.09 -2.55 -9.58
C ASP A 92 1.75 -1.93 -9.13
N PHE A 93 1.58 -0.65 -9.42
CA PHE A 93 0.35 0.12 -9.27
C PHE A 93 -0.33 0.39 -10.62
N GLU A 94 -0.03 -0.43 -11.64
CA GLU A 94 -0.62 -0.27 -12.96
C GLU A 94 -2.13 -0.45 -12.91
N ILE A 95 -2.85 0.41 -13.64
CA ILE A 95 -4.29 0.37 -13.78
C ILE A 95 -4.70 -0.05 -15.19
N ASP A 96 -5.79 -0.81 -15.27
CA ASP A 96 -6.42 -1.12 -16.54
C ASP A 96 -7.01 0.15 -17.15
N GLN A 97 -6.63 0.45 -18.39
CA GLN A 97 -7.06 1.65 -19.11
C GLN A 97 -8.53 1.61 -19.54
N ARG A 98 -9.25 0.53 -19.27
CA ARG A 98 -10.68 0.39 -19.56
C ARG A 98 -11.52 0.62 -18.32
N THR A 99 -11.10 0.05 -17.20
CA THR A 99 -11.85 0.07 -15.95
C THR A 99 -11.34 1.11 -14.96
N GLY A 100 -10.06 1.50 -15.05
CA GLY A 100 -9.41 2.37 -14.07
C GLY A 100 -9.02 1.65 -12.78
N GLU A 101 -9.21 0.32 -12.71
CA GLU A 101 -8.84 -0.50 -11.56
C GLU A 101 -7.41 -0.99 -11.67
N TRP A 102 -6.77 -1.27 -10.53
CA TRP A 102 -5.46 -1.90 -10.53
C TRP A 102 -5.50 -3.27 -11.20
N THR A 103 -4.53 -3.55 -12.04
CA THR A 103 -4.36 -4.85 -12.71
C THR A 103 -3.91 -5.93 -11.74
N GLY A 104 -3.23 -5.55 -10.66
CA GLY A 104 -2.79 -6.41 -9.57
C GLY A 104 -3.44 -6.07 -8.23
N GLN A 105 -2.80 -6.49 -7.15
CA GLN A 105 -3.23 -6.22 -5.77
C GLN A 105 -2.13 -5.48 -4.99
N PRO A 106 -1.78 -4.24 -5.38
CA PRO A 106 -0.65 -3.53 -4.79
C PRO A 106 -0.81 -3.27 -3.30
N LEU A 107 -2.01 -2.93 -2.84
CA LEU A 107 -2.26 -2.67 -1.42
C LEU A 107 -2.19 -3.94 -0.58
N GLN A 108 -2.67 -5.07 -1.09
CA GLN A 108 -2.55 -6.36 -0.41
C GLN A 108 -1.07 -6.78 -0.30
N ASN A 109 -0.28 -6.57 -1.35
CA ASN A 109 1.15 -6.84 -1.33
C ASN A 109 1.89 -5.94 -0.33
N LEU A 110 1.51 -4.67 -0.24
CA LEU A 110 2.05 -3.73 0.75
C LEU A 110 1.68 -4.17 2.18
N GLN A 111 0.40 -4.48 2.41
CA GLN A 111 -0.09 -4.98 3.70
C GLN A 111 0.66 -6.23 4.13
N ASN A 112 0.83 -7.22 3.26
CA ASN A 112 1.52 -8.47 3.56
C ASN A 112 2.98 -8.22 3.97
N ARG A 113 3.70 -7.34 3.27
CA ARG A 113 5.08 -6.97 3.62
C ARG A 113 5.17 -6.28 4.98
N LEU A 114 4.25 -5.36 5.27
CA LEU A 114 4.19 -4.66 6.55
C LEU A 114 3.81 -5.61 7.69
N ALA A 115 2.84 -6.50 7.47
CA ALA A 115 2.44 -7.52 8.43
C ALA A 115 3.61 -8.46 8.79
N GLU A 116 4.37 -8.91 7.80
CA GLU A 116 5.51 -9.79 8.03
C GLU A 116 6.62 -9.07 8.82
N SER A 117 6.91 -7.82 8.49
CA SER A 117 7.87 -7.00 9.24
C SER A 117 7.41 -6.76 10.68
N ALA A 118 6.13 -6.45 10.89
CA ALA A 118 5.56 -6.26 12.22
C ALA A 118 5.61 -7.55 13.05
N LYS A 119 5.32 -8.69 12.43
CA LYS A 119 5.40 -10.00 13.08
C LYS A 119 6.84 -10.34 13.50
N GLN A 120 7.83 -10.11 12.63
CA GLN A 120 9.23 -10.35 12.95
C GLN A 120 9.69 -9.48 14.12
N PHE A 121 9.33 -8.20 14.11
CA PHE A 121 9.66 -7.28 15.20
C PHE A 121 9.01 -7.70 16.51
N ALA A 122 7.72 -7.99 16.50
CA ALA A 122 7.00 -8.46 17.69
C ALA A 122 7.55 -9.80 18.21
N ALA A 123 7.89 -10.73 17.32
CA ALA A 123 8.50 -12.01 17.71
C ALA A 123 9.87 -11.79 18.37
N GLU A 124 10.69 -10.86 17.87
CA GLU A 124 11.97 -10.54 18.46
C GLU A 124 11.83 -9.97 19.89
N VAL A 125 10.89 -9.05 20.10
CA VAL A 125 10.66 -8.43 21.42
C VAL A 125 10.05 -9.44 22.37
N VAL A 126 8.93 -10.09 21.98
CA VAL A 126 8.16 -10.99 22.86
C VAL A 126 8.95 -12.25 23.23
N SER A 127 9.78 -12.79 22.31
CA SER A 127 10.55 -14.00 22.59
C SER A 127 11.61 -13.83 23.71
N ARG A 128 11.97 -12.60 24.02
CA ARG A 128 12.93 -12.28 25.10
C ARG A 128 12.27 -12.13 26.45
N GLU A 129 10.95 -11.92 26.47
CA GLU A 129 10.18 -11.62 27.67
C GLU A 129 9.36 -12.84 28.13
N SER A 130 9.09 -12.93 29.44
CA SER A 130 8.14 -13.90 30.00
C SER A 130 6.70 -13.43 29.77
N LEU A 131 5.75 -14.36 29.82
CA LEU A 131 4.32 -14.01 29.68
C LEU A 131 3.88 -12.95 30.71
N GLY A 132 4.37 -13.04 31.95
CA GLY A 132 4.05 -12.07 33.02
C GLY A 132 4.50 -10.65 32.64
N THR A 133 5.75 -10.50 32.15
CA THR A 133 6.29 -9.20 31.73
C THR A 133 5.53 -8.64 30.53
N VAL A 134 5.21 -9.48 29.55
CA VAL A 134 4.45 -9.06 28.36
C VAL A 134 3.06 -8.55 28.73
N LEU A 135 2.37 -9.21 29.67
CA LEU A 135 1.06 -8.77 30.14
C LEU A 135 1.12 -7.48 30.94
N ASP A 136 2.12 -7.33 31.81
CA ASP A 136 2.29 -6.13 32.65
C ASP A 136 2.61 -4.90 31.78
N ASP A 137 3.48 -5.04 30.78
CA ASP A 137 3.82 -3.97 29.83
C ASP A 137 2.67 -3.68 28.86
N GLY A 138 1.94 -4.71 28.41
CA GLY A 138 0.74 -4.56 27.58
C GLY A 138 -0.36 -3.76 28.26
N LEU A 139 -0.52 -3.91 29.58
CA LEU A 139 -1.48 -3.13 30.37
C LEU A 139 -1.06 -1.67 30.59
N ARG A 140 0.23 -1.34 30.43
CA ARG A 140 0.75 0.04 30.54
C ARG A 140 0.65 0.83 29.24
N LEU A 141 0.44 0.17 28.10
CA LEU A 141 0.33 0.78 26.77
C LEU A 141 -1.12 1.05 26.35
N VAL A 142 -2.09 0.70 27.18
CA VAL A 142 -3.51 1.03 27.06
C VAL A 142 -3.86 2.10 28.09
#